data_b74afbd0b130451fd849d48e69e20fa1
#
_entry.id   b74afbd0b130451fd849d48e69e20fa1
#
_cell.length_a   1.000
_cell.length_b   1.000
_cell.length_c   1.000
_cell.angle_alpha   90.00
_cell.angle_beta   90.00
_cell.angle_gamma   90.00
#
_symmetry.space_group_name_H-M   'P 1'
#
loop_
_entity.id
_entity.type
_entity.pdbx_description
1 polymer ?
#
loop_
_entity_poly.entity_id
_entity_poly.type
_entity_poly.pdbx_seq_one_letter_code
_entity_poly.pdbx_strand_id
1 'polypeptide(L)'
;SQASSHRSPQGEGVAEPCAGTQRAADGACDVVCFWRAAHADWFSHDAAFDHRFRERFLGHHLAAVRHEYDDWADTPEGALALLILLDQFPHNAFRGTKRMFATDTVARQIALNALSAGHMDAVDADLRLFFCLPFSHSEHADDQDLSVALNVRLGQPWLAHALGHRDIIRRFGRFPHRNPILGRVTTSEEQAFLDQGGFAG
;
A
#
# COMPACT_ATOMS: atom_id res chain seq x y z
N SER A 1 42.84 60.01 12.14
CA SER A 1 42.01 58.97 12.80
C SER A 1 40.80 58.68 12.00
N GLN A 2 40.80 57.58 11.25
CA GLN A 2 39.66 57.13 10.52
C GLN A 2 39.00 55.97 11.28
N ALA A 3 37.69 56.13 11.56
CA ALA A 3 36.86 55.08 12.13
C ALA A 3 36.19 54.31 10.99
N SER A 4 36.55 53.07 10.82
CA SER A 4 35.90 52.11 9.89
C SER A 4 34.68 51.50 10.59
N SER A 5 33.50 51.79 10.06
CA SER A 5 32.24 51.11 10.45
C SER A 5 32.13 49.80 9.68
N HIS A 6 32.24 48.68 10.36
CA HIS A 6 31.86 47.37 9.82
C HIS A 6 30.38 47.16 9.93
N ARG A 7 29.72 47.02 8.80
CA ARG A 7 28.34 46.50 8.68
C ARG A 7 28.42 44.97 8.68
N SER A 8 27.74 44.37 9.65
CA SER A 8 27.47 42.92 9.65
C SER A 8 26.39 42.56 8.63
N PRO A 9 26.52 41.49 7.91
CA PRO A 9 25.43 41.02 7.05
C PRO A 9 24.31 40.41 7.88
N GLN A 10 23.09 40.85 7.57
CA GLN A 10 21.88 40.27 8.12
C GLN A 10 21.74 38.86 7.60
N GLY A 11 21.63 37.89 8.51
CA GLY A 11 21.36 36.50 8.19
C GLY A 11 19.96 36.35 7.57
N GLU A 12 19.92 35.77 6.41
CA GLU A 12 18.68 35.26 5.82
C GLU A 12 18.13 34.18 6.74
N GLY A 13 16.98 34.44 7.35
CA GLY A 13 16.27 33.47 8.14
C GLY A 13 15.74 32.37 7.22
N VAL A 14 16.37 31.21 7.31
CA VAL A 14 15.78 29.98 6.75
C VAL A 14 14.53 29.72 7.56
N ALA A 15 13.36 29.77 6.92
CA ALA A 15 12.12 29.44 7.56
C ALA A 15 12.15 27.98 8.01
N GLU A 16 12.10 27.74 9.30
CA GLU A 16 11.95 26.38 9.84
C GLU A 16 10.61 25.80 9.35
N PRO A 17 10.61 24.55 8.83
CA PRO A 17 9.37 23.91 8.45
C PRO A 17 8.46 23.77 9.68
N CYS A 18 7.18 24.12 9.50
CA CYS A 18 6.18 24.02 10.57
C CYS A 18 6.25 22.63 11.23
N ALA A 19 6.26 22.58 12.55
CA ALA A 19 6.40 21.35 13.33
C ALA A 19 5.39 20.24 12.96
N GLY A 20 4.24 20.61 12.41
CA GLY A 20 3.23 19.66 11.90
C GLY A 20 3.68 18.92 10.63
N THR A 21 4.33 19.62 9.71
CA THR A 21 4.82 19.02 8.46
C THR A 21 5.97 18.04 8.71
N GLN A 22 6.85 18.37 9.67
CA GLN A 22 7.94 17.48 10.05
C GLN A 22 7.43 16.18 10.70
N ARG A 23 6.45 16.26 11.59
CA ARG A 23 5.84 15.07 12.23
C ARG A 23 5.14 14.16 11.24
N ALA A 24 4.46 14.72 10.23
CA ALA A 24 3.82 13.95 9.16
C ALA A 24 4.88 13.23 8.31
N ALA A 25 5.95 13.92 7.92
CA ALA A 25 7.07 13.33 7.18
C ALA A 25 7.74 12.21 7.97
N ASP A 26 7.97 12.41 9.28
CA ASP A 26 8.55 11.40 10.17
C ASP A 26 7.64 10.17 10.28
N GLY A 27 6.33 10.35 10.35
CA GLY A 27 5.36 9.25 10.38
C GLY A 27 5.38 8.38 9.13
N ALA A 28 5.44 9.00 7.94
CA ALA A 28 5.55 8.28 6.67
C ALA A 28 6.88 7.51 6.58
N CYS A 29 7.97 8.11 7.00
CA CYS A 29 9.29 7.46 7.06
C CYS A 29 9.27 6.24 7.98
N ASP A 30 8.65 6.33 9.15
CA ASP A 30 8.52 5.22 10.09
C ASP A 30 7.81 4.02 9.47
N VAL A 31 6.71 4.24 8.76
CA VAL A 31 5.95 3.19 8.09
C VAL A 31 6.79 2.52 7.01
N VAL A 32 7.43 3.29 6.16
CA VAL A 32 8.25 2.76 5.06
C VAL A 32 9.49 2.05 5.59
N CYS A 33 10.15 2.60 6.60
CA CYS A 33 11.32 1.96 7.22
C CYS A 33 10.97 0.62 7.88
N PHE A 34 9.86 0.56 8.60
CA PHE A 34 9.37 -0.70 9.18
C PHE A 34 9.09 -1.73 8.09
N TRP A 35 8.38 -1.33 7.04
CA TRP A 35 8.01 -2.22 5.96
C TRP A 35 9.23 -2.73 5.19
N ARG A 36 10.18 -1.87 4.91
CA ARG A 36 11.45 -2.25 4.28
C ARG A 36 12.21 -3.28 5.11
N ALA A 37 12.32 -3.06 6.42
CA ALA A 37 12.98 -4.00 7.34
C ALA A 37 12.24 -5.34 7.45
N ALA A 38 10.95 -5.36 7.18
CA ALA A 38 10.10 -6.55 7.24
C ALA A 38 10.07 -7.37 5.94
N HIS A 39 10.99 -7.14 5.02
CA HIS A 39 11.02 -7.76 3.68
C HIS A 39 10.77 -9.28 3.70
N ALA A 40 11.38 -10.01 4.63
CA ALA A 40 11.21 -11.46 4.75
C ALA A 40 9.79 -11.89 5.16
N ASP A 41 9.01 -10.98 5.75
CA ASP A 41 7.67 -11.25 6.27
C ASP A 41 6.53 -10.75 5.36
N TRP A 42 6.82 -10.05 4.26
CA TRP A 42 5.80 -9.39 3.44
C TRP A 42 4.63 -10.31 3.05
N PHE A 43 4.90 -11.58 2.78
CA PHE A 43 3.89 -12.55 2.32
C PHE A 43 3.91 -13.84 3.14
N SER A 44 4.41 -13.79 4.38
CA SER A 44 4.66 -14.99 5.19
C SER A 44 3.41 -15.58 5.85
N HIS A 45 2.32 -14.83 5.99
CA HIS A 45 1.15 -15.20 6.81
C HIS A 45 1.52 -15.53 8.27
N ASP A 46 2.60 -14.97 8.79
CA ASP A 46 3.07 -15.17 10.16
C ASP A 46 2.21 -14.38 11.14
N ALA A 47 1.53 -15.09 12.04
CA ALA A 47 0.67 -14.47 13.05
C ALA A 47 1.46 -13.56 14.01
N ALA A 48 2.70 -13.89 14.34
CA ALA A 48 3.55 -13.04 15.19
C ALA A 48 3.91 -11.73 14.50
N PHE A 49 4.22 -11.77 13.21
CA PHE A 49 4.44 -10.55 12.41
C PHE A 49 3.17 -9.72 12.30
N ASP A 50 2.04 -10.34 11.99
CA ASP A 50 0.75 -9.64 11.89
C ASP A 50 0.42 -8.91 13.21
N HIS A 51 0.70 -9.54 14.35
CA HIS A 51 0.50 -8.95 15.68
C HIS A 51 1.42 -7.73 15.89
N ARG A 52 2.72 -7.85 15.62
CA ARG A 52 3.68 -6.73 15.74
C ARG A 52 3.31 -5.57 14.84
N PHE A 53 2.92 -5.85 13.61
CA PHE A 53 2.50 -4.83 12.65
C PHE A 53 1.25 -4.08 13.15
N ARG A 54 0.26 -4.83 13.63
CA ARG A 54 -0.96 -4.28 14.20
C ARG A 54 -0.68 -3.41 15.44
N GLU A 55 0.09 -3.91 16.39
CA GLU A 55 0.48 -3.19 17.61
C GLU A 55 1.17 -1.86 17.27
N ARG A 56 2.06 -1.89 16.31
CA ARG A 56 2.86 -0.72 15.94
C ARG A 56 2.06 0.34 15.19
N PHE A 57 1.19 -0.04 14.27
CA PHE A 57 0.62 0.90 13.29
C PHE A 57 -0.91 1.00 13.28
N LEU A 58 -1.63 0.39 14.21
CA LEU A 58 -3.08 0.52 14.28
C LEU A 58 -3.52 1.99 14.37
N GLY A 59 -2.87 2.79 15.19
CA GLY A 59 -3.16 4.21 15.32
C GLY A 59 -2.93 4.98 14.02
N HIS A 60 -1.86 4.68 13.30
CA HIS A 60 -1.57 5.28 12.00
C HIS A 60 -2.59 4.85 10.93
N HIS A 61 -2.97 3.58 10.91
CA HIS A 61 -4.02 3.09 10.02
C HIS A 61 -5.35 3.84 10.25
N LEU A 62 -5.78 3.96 11.50
CA LEU A 62 -7.01 4.66 11.84
C LEU A 62 -6.95 6.16 11.47
N ALA A 63 -5.82 6.80 11.65
CA ALA A 63 -5.60 8.18 11.23
C ALA A 63 -5.69 8.32 9.70
N ALA A 64 -5.10 7.39 8.94
CA ALA A 64 -5.21 7.36 7.49
C ALA A 64 -6.66 7.16 7.02
N VAL A 65 -7.41 6.28 7.67
CA VAL A 65 -8.86 6.07 7.42
C VAL A 65 -9.66 7.35 7.64
N ARG A 66 -9.29 8.15 8.65
CA ARG A 66 -9.91 9.45 8.94
C ARG A 66 -9.41 10.61 8.07
N HIS A 67 -8.61 10.31 7.04
CA HIS A 67 -8.03 11.31 6.13
C HIS A 67 -7.07 12.31 6.80
N GLU A 68 -6.50 11.96 7.93
CA GLU A 68 -5.55 12.83 8.66
C GLU A 68 -4.16 12.88 7.98
N TYR A 69 -3.87 11.96 7.06
CA TYR A 69 -2.60 11.86 6.33
C TYR A 69 -2.76 12.03 4.81
N ASP A 70 -3.82 12.66 4.34
CA ASP A 70 -4.09 12.78 2.90
C ASP A 70 -2.98 13.51 2.15
N ASP A 71 -2.30 14.46 2.78
CA ASP A 71 -1.17 15.19 2.22
C ASP A 71 0.10 14.32 2.02
N TRP A 72 0.18 13.15 2.67
CA TRP A 72 1.26 12.20 2.38
C TRP A 72 1.27 11.74 0.91
N ALA A 73 0.12 11.73 0.26
CA ALA A 73 -0.01 11.35 -1.14
C ALA A 73 0.74 12.27 -2.11
N ASP A 74 1.17 13.46 -1.66
CA ASP A 74 1.89 14.45 -2.48
C ASP A 74 3.33 14.04 -2.78
N THR A 75 3.90 13.09 -2.05
CA THR A 75 5.27 12.60 -2.24
C THR A 75 5.30 11.10 -2.54
N PRO A 76 6.33 10.60 -3.25
CA PRO A 76 6.45 9.16 -3.51
C PRO A 76 6.49 8.31 -2.25
N GLU A 77 7.28 8.69 -1.25
CA GLU A 77 7.40 7.97 0.01
C GLU A 77 6.11 8.03 0.83
N GLY A 78 5.47 9.20 0.89
CA GLY A 78 4.19 9.37 1.58
C GLY A 78 3.07 8.56 0.95
N ALA A 79 2.98 8.53 -0.39
CA ALA A 79 2.04 7.70 -1.11
C ALA A 79 2.27 6.20 -0.82
N LEU A 80 3.51 5.75 -0.83
CA LEU A 80 3.88 4.38 -0.46
C LEU A 80 3.46 4.05 0.97
N ALA A 81 3.71 4.95 1.92
CA ALA A 81 3.30 4.78 3.32
C ALA A 81 1.78 4.63 3.45
N LEU A 82 1.00 5.43 2.73
CA LEU A 82 -0.47 5.30 2.71
C LEU A 82 -0.92 3.95 2.14
N LEU A 83 -0.28 3.46 1.08
CA LEU A 83 -0.60 2.15 0.50
C LEU A 83 -0.26 1.01 1.46
N ILE A 84 0.83 1.12 2.21
CA ILE A 84 1.15 0.17 3.26
C ILE A 84 0.08 0.19 4.35
N LEU A 85 -0.36 1.36 4.81
CA LEU A 85 -1.36 1.49 5.88
C LEU A 85 -2.77 1.11 5.47
N LEU A 86 -3.16 1.29 4.20
CA LEU A 86 -4.53 1.11 3.73
C LEU A 86 -4.75 -0.16 2.89
N ASP A 87 -3.68 -0.79 2.43
CA ASP A 87 -3.74 -2.06 1.69
C ASP A 87 -3.08 -3.19 2.47
N GLN A 88 -1.78 -3.13 2.71
CA GLN A 88 -1.04 -4.21 3.39
C GLN A 88 -1.44 -4.35 4.85
N PHE A 89 -1.55 -3.27 5.59
CA PHE A 89 -1.88 -3.30 7.02
C PHE A 89 -3.22 -4.01 7.28
N PRO A 90 -4.36 -3.63 6.67
CA PRO A 90 -5.61 -4.32 6.93
C PRO A 90 -5.60 -5.77 6.47
N HIS A 91 -4.93 -6.09 5.38
CA HIS A 91 -4.81 -7.47 4.90
C HIS A 91 -4.04 -8.37 5.87
N ASN A 92 -3.11 -7.82 6.65
CA ASN A 92 -2.36 -8.55 7.68
C ASN A 92 -3.06 -8.47 9.05
N ALA A 93 -3.35 -7.26 9.52
CA ALA A 93 -3.85 -7.02 10.88
C ALA A 93 -5.29 -7.51 11.11
N PHE A 94 -6.10 -7.54 10.08
CA PHE A 94 -7.51 -7.94 10.12
C PHE A 94 -7.78 -9.20 9.30
N ARG A 95 -6.75 -10.00 9.08
CA ARG A 95 -6.81 -11.23 8.28
C ARG A 95 -7.98 -12.11 8.71
N GLY A 96 -8.75 -12.60 7.73
CA GLY A 96 -9.92 -13.45 7.95
C GLY A 96 -11.19 -12.70 8.36
N THR A 97 -11.20 -11.38 8.37
CA THR A 97 -12.37 -10.55 8.68
C THR A 97 -12.73 -9.63 7.51
N LYS A 98 -13.96 -9.16 7.46
CA LYS A 98 -14.41 -8.18 6.45
C LYS A 98 -13.55 -6.92 6.44
N ARG A 99 -13.01 -6.55 7.59
CA ARG A 99 -12.22 -5.35 7.78
C ARG A 99 -10.93 -5.37 6.96
N MET A 100 -10.41 -6.57 6.62
CA MET A 100 -9.22 -6.67 5.79
C MET A 100 -9.40 -6.03 4.40
N PHE A 101 -10.62 -5.95 3.90
CA PHE A 101 -10.95 -5.39 2.58
C PHE A 101 -11.58 -3.99 2.65
N ALA A 102 -11.85 -3.47 3.85
CA ALA A 102 -12.67 -2.26 4.03
C ALA A 102 -12.06 -1.00 3.40
N THR A 103 -10.73 -0.92 3.28
CA THR A 103 -10.02 0.25 2.72
C THR A 103 -9.43 0.00 1.33
N ASP A 104 -9.75 -1.12 0.69
CA ASP A 104 -9.21 -1.46 -0.63
C ASP A 104 -9.55 -0.42 -1.69
N THR A 105 -10.76 0.11 -1.69
CA THR A 105 -11.19 1.14 -2.64
C THR A 105 -10.40 2.45 -2.47
N VAL A 106 -10.13 2.85 -1.22
CA VAL A 106 -9.33 4.05 -0.92
C VAL A 106 -7.88 3.83 -1.36
N ALA A 107 -7.29 2.69 -1.03
CA ALA A 107 -5.94 2.33 -1.45
C ALA A 107 -5.81 2.32 -2.98
N ARG A 108 -6.79 1.75 -3.68
CA ARG A 108 -6.84 1.75 -5.15
C ARG A 108 -6.80 3.16 -5.72
N GLN A 109 -7.60 4.08 -5.18
CA GLN A 109 -7.63 5.47 -5.66
C GLN A 109 -6.30 6.18 -5.41
N ILE A 110 -5.70 5.97 -4.25
CA ILE A 110 -4.37 6.52 -3.94
C ILE A 110 -3.32 5.97 -4.91
N ALA A 111 -3.35 4.67 -5.19
CA ALA A 111 -2.43 4.05 -6.13
C ALA A 111 -2.60 4.61 -7.56
N LEU A 112 -3.84 4.81 -8.01
CA LEU A 112 -4.14 5.38 -9.32
C LEU A 112 -3.59 6.81 -9.45
N ASN A 113 -3.81 7.63 -8.45
CA ASN A 113 -3.28 9.00 -8.39
C ASN A 113 -1.75 9.01 -8.34
N ALA A 114 -1.15 8.10 -7.57
CA ALA A 114 0.30 7.97 -7.45
C ALA A 114 0.97 7.58 -8.78
N LEU A 115 0.34 6.68 -9.55
CA LEU A 115 0.82 6.32 -10.89
C LEU A 115 0.81 7.53 -11.83
N SER A 116 -0.26 8.32 -11.82
CA SER A 116 -0.36 9.54 -12.63
C SER A 116 0.68 10.59 -12.24
N ALA A 117 1.07 10.65 -10.97
CA ALA A 117 2.10 11.56 -10.47
C ALA A 117 3.54 11.05 -10.67
N GLY A 118 3.74 9.83 -11.18
CA GLY A 118 5.06 9.23 -11.38
C GLY A 118 5.72 8.71 -10.08
N HIS A 119 4.97 8.56 -9.00
CA HIS A 119 5.53 8.18 -7.70
C HIS A 119 6.11 6.75 -7.68
N MET A 120 5.51 5.81 -8.42
CA MET A 120 6.00 4.44 -8.49
C MET A 120 7.44 4.38 -9.00
N ASP A 121 7.78 5.18 -10.00
CA ASP A 121 9.12 5.19 -10.59
C ASP A 121 10.16 5.90 -9.71
N ALA A 122 9.70 6.67 -8.74
CA ALA A 122 10.55 7.45 -7.84
C ALA A 122 10.95 6.71 -6.56
N VAL A 123 10.38 5.53 -6.28
CA VAL A 123 10.77 4.68 -5.14
C VAL A 123 11.72 3.57 -5.59
N ASP A 124 12.40 2.95 -4.63
CA ASP A 124 13.28 1.82 -4.89
C ASP A 124 12.54 0.68 -5.60
N ALA A 125 13.23 -0.03 -6.49
CA ALA A 125 12.63 -1.04 -7.35
C ALA A 125 11.88 -2.15 -6.59
N ASP A 126 12.41 -2.58 -5.46
CA ASP A 126 11.81 -3.62 -4.61
C ASP A 126 10.51 -3.19 -3.89
N LEU A 127 10.27 -1.89 -3.79
CA LEU A 127 9.06 -1.33 -3.17
C LEU A 127 7.96 -0.98 -4.17
N ARG A 128 8.23 -1.01 -5.46
CA ARG A 128 7.27 -0.66 -6.52
C ARG A 128 6.05 -1.57 -6.57
N LEU A 129 6.21 -2.81 -6.15
CA LEU A 129 5.13 -3.79 -6.07
C LEU A 129 3.91 -3.27 -5.31
N PHE A 130 4.13 -2.49 -4.25
CA PHE A 130 3.05 -2.00 -3.38
C PHE A 130 2.17 -0.93 -4.02
N PHE A 131 2.61 -0.33 -5.13
CA PHE A 131 1.76 0.50 -6.00
C PHE A 131 0.87 -0.33 -6.93
N CYS A 132 1.21 -1.59 -7.17
CA CYS A 132 0.49 -2.49 -8.07
C CYS A 132 -0.55 -3.35 -7.36
N LEU A 133 -0.30 -3.72 -6.10
CA LEU A 133 -1.14 -4.66 -5.34
C LEU A 133 -2.59 -4.19 -5.16
N PRO A 134 -2.91 -2.89 -4.96
CA PRO A 134 -4.30 -2.46 -4.89
C PRO A 134 -5.12 -2.83 -6.13
N PHE A 135 -4.51 -2.91 -7.29
CA PHE A 135 -5.17 -3.36 -8.52
C PHE A 135 -5.28 -4.88 -8.58
N SER A 136 -4.27 -5.60 -8.10
CA SER A 136 -4.29 -7.07 -7.99
C SER A 136 -5.36 -7.57 -7.02
N HIS A 137 -5.66 -6.78 -5.98
CA HIS A 137 -6.70 -7.09 -4.99
C HIS A 137 -8.11 -6.74 -5.46
N SER A 138 -8.25 -6.00 -6.55
CA SER A 138 -9.54 -5.57 -7.09
C SER A 138 -10.22 -6.72 -7.84
N GLU A 139 -11.54 -6.83 -7.66
CA GLU A 139 -12.37 -7.78 -8.39
C GLU A 139 -12.89 -7.23 -9.72
N HIS A 140 -12.46 -6.02 -10.13
CA HIS A 140 -12.81 -5.41 -11.41
C HIS A 140 -11.84 -5.84 -12.52
N ALA A 141 -12.37 -6.22 -13.67
CA ALA A 141 -11.59 -6.70 -14.82
C ALA A 141 -10.57 -5.68 -15.30
N ASP A 142 -10.95 -4.40 -15.39
CA ASP A 142 -10.05 -3.33 -15.86
C ASP A 142 -8.87 -3.13 -14.91
N ASP A 143 -9.08 -3.25 -13.61
CA ASP A 143 -8.01 -3.18 -12.61
C ASP A 143 -7.05 -4.35 -12.73
N GLN A 144 -7.55 -5.54 -13.04
CA GLN A 144 -6.72 -6.72 -13.29
C GLN A 144 -5.85 -6.55 -14.53
N ASP A 145 -6.38 -5.97 -15.59
CA ASP A 145 -5.59 -5.66 -16.78
C ASP A 145 -4.49 -4.63 -16.48
N LEU A 146 -4.79 -3.60 -15.69
CA LEU A 146 -3.79 -2.63 -15.25
C LEU A 146 -2.73 -3.30 -14.37
N SER A 147 -3.12 -4.15 -13.43
CA SER A 147 -2.20 -4.93 -12.59
C SER A 147 -1.21 -5.73 -13.44
N VAL A 148 -1.70 -6.45 -14.45
CA VAL A 148 -0.83 -7.22 -15.35
C VAL A 148 0.14 -6.30 -16.10
N ALA A 149 -0.34 -5.19 -16.65
CA ALA A 149 0.51 -4.23 -17.36
C ALA A 149 1.63 -3.67 -16.48
N LEU A 150 1.32 -3.33 -15.22
CA LEU A 150 2.31 -2.85 -14.26
C LEU A 150 3.30 -3.94 -13.86
N ASN A 151 2.84 -5.18 -13.67
CA ASN A 151 3.68 -6.30 -13.27
C ASN A 151 4.58 -6.81 -14.40
N VAL A 152 4.25 -6.55 -15.66
CA VAL A 152 5.19 -6.76 -16.80
C VAL A 152 6.47 -5.95 -16.55
N ARG A 153 6.35 -4.73 -16.05
CA ARG A 153 7.50 -3.88 -15.74
C ARG A 153 8.33 -4.39 -14.56
N LEU A 154 7.69 -5.05 -13.60
CA LEU A 154 8.37 -5.61 -12.41
C LEU A 154 9.07 -6.94 -12.73
N GLY A 155 8.56 -7.71 -13.69
CA GLY A 155 9.08 -9.03 -14.03
C GLY A 155 8.58 -10.15 -13.11
N GLN A 156 9.24 -11.30 -13.20
CA GLN A 156 8.89 -12.47 -12.38
C GLN A 156 9.50 -12.36 -10.97
N PRO A 157 8.85 -12.92 -9.94
CA PRO A 157 7.66 -13.79 -9.99
C PRO A 157 6.31 -13.02 -10.04
N TRP A 158 6.34 -11.71 -9.95
CA TRP A 158 5.16 -10.86 -9.77
C TRP A 158 4.21 -10.92 -10.95
N LEU A 159 4.73 -11.00 -12.17
CA LEU A 159 3.91 -11.13 -13.38
C LEU A 159 3.07 -12.41 -13.35
N ALA A 160 3.64 -13.54 -12.96
CA ALA A 160 2.91 -14.80 -12.86
C ALA A 160 1.75 -14.71 -11.83
N HIS A 161 1.99 -14.07 -10.70
CA HIS A 161 0.95 -13.84 -9.69
C HIS A 161 -0.17 -12.94 -10.23
N ALA A 162 0.17 -11.87 -10.92
CA ALA A 162 -0.80 -10.95 -11.53
C ALA A 162 -1.65 -11.64 -12.59
N LEU A 163 -1.05 -12.46 -13.44
CA LEU A 163 -1.75 -13.25 -14.44
C LEU A 163 -2.72 -14.25 -13.81
N GLY A 164 -2.30 -14.91 -12.73
CA GLY A 164 -3.14 -15.85 -11.97
C GLY A 164 -4.37 -15.17 -11.36
N HIS A 165 -4.20 -14.00 -10.77
CA HIS A 165 -5.31 -13.22 -10.22
C HIS A 165 -6.29 -12.80 -11.32
N ARG A 166 -5.79 -12.31 -12.45
CA ARG A 166 -6.63 -11.93 -13.59
C ARG A 166 -7.43 -13.10 -14.13
N ASP A 167 -6.85 -14.27 -14.23
CA ASP A 167 -7.53 -15.46 -14.71
C ASP A 167 -8.70 -15.85 -13.81
N ILE A 168 -8.55 -15.72 -12.49
CA ILE A 168 -9.63 -15.97 -11.53
C ILE A 168 -10.78 -14.99 -11.75
N ILE A 169 -10.50 -13.71 -11.89
CA ILE A 169 -11.53 -12.68 -12.12
C ILE A 169 -12.21 -12.87 -13.47
N ARG A 170 -11.48 -13.25 -14.52
CA ARG A 170 -12.07 -13.57 -15.82
C ARG A 170 -12.97 -14.79 -15.76
N ARG A 171 -12.63 -15.78 -14.94
CA ARG A 171 -13.39 -17.01 -14.79
C ARG A 171 -14.61 -16.85 -13.91
N PHE A 172 -14.48 -16.22 -12.74
CA PHE A 172 -15.53 -16.17 -11.71
C PHE A 172 -16.11 -14.78 -11.48
N GLY A 173 -15.47 -13.71 -11.96
CA GLY A 173 -15.85 -12.33 -11.68
C GLY A 173 -15.54 -11.87 -10.27
N ARG A 174 -14.96 -12.72 -9.44
CA ARG A 174 -14.59 -12.46 -8.04
C ARG A 174 -13.56 -13.47 -7.56
N PHE A 175 -12.98 -13.21 -6.38
CA PHE A 175 -12.09 -14.15 -5.70
C PHE A 175 -12.90 -15.11 -4.81
N PRO A 176 -13.03 -16.39 -5.16
CA PRO A 176 -13.87 -17.33 -4.41
C PRO A 176 -13.52 -17.50 -2.94
N HIS A 177 -12.23 -17.39 -2.58
CA HIS A 177 -11.78 -17.54 -1.19
C HIS A 177 -12.32 -16.45 -0.26
N ARG A 178 -12.78 -15.31 -0.80
CA ARG A 178 -13.40 -14.23 -0.02
C ARG A 178 -14.86 -14.48 0.32
N ASN A 179 -15.50 -15.44 -0.33
CA ASN A 179 -16.94 -15.66 -0.16
C ASN A 179 -17.35 -15.89 1.29
N PRO A 180 -16.69 -16.78 2.08
CA PRO A 180 -17.07 -16.98 3.49
C PRO A 180 -16.91 -15.69 4.32
N ILE A 181 -15.86 -14.92 4.07
CA ILE A 181 -15.56 -13.68 4.81
C ILE A 181 -16.60 -12.61 4.48
N LEU A 182 -17.02 -12.50 3.22
CA LEU A 182 -17.93 -11.47 2.73
C LEU A 182 -19.40 -11.90 2.73
N GLY A 183 -19.71 -13.09 3.22
CA GLY A 183 -21.09 -13.61 3.27
C GLY A 183 -21.68 -13.89 1.88
N ARG A 184 -20.83 -14.23 0.91
CA ARG A 184 -21.27 -14.59 -0.45
C ARG A 184 -21.38 -16.10 -0.57
N VAL A 185 -22.39 -16.56 -1.33
CA VAL A 185 -22.60 -17.99 -1.59
C VAL A 185 -21.53 -18.48 -2.59
N THR A 186 -20.82 -19.55 -2.24
CA THR A 186 -19.86 -20.21 -3.12
C THR A 186 -20.58 -21.13 -4.09
N THR A 187 -20.31 -20.99 -5.39
CA THR A 187 -20.84 -21.89 -6.40
C THR A 187 -20.12 -23.23 -6.40
N SER A 188 -20.71 -24.26 -7.03
CA SER A 188 -20.07 -25.58 -7.17
C SER A 188 -18.74 -25.49 -7.92
N GLU A 189 -18.67 -24.65 -8.94
CA GLU A 189 -17.43 -24.44 -9.72
C GLU A 189 -16.36 -23.72 -8.91
N GLU A 190 -16.73 -22.74 -8.13
CA GLU A 190 -15.82 -22.04 -7.22
C GLU A 190 -15.28 -22.97 -6.14
N GLN A 191 -16.16 -23.82 -5.58
CA GLN A 191 -15.72 -24.80 -4.58
C GLN A 191 -14.76 -25.84 -5.18
N ALA A 192 -15.01 -26.30 -6.38
CA ALA A 192 -14.10 -27.20 -7.08
C ALA A 192 -12.75 -26.56 -7.34
N PHE A 193 -12.72 -25.28 -7.70
CA PHE A 193 -11.49 -24.51 -7.86
C PHE A 193 -10.68 -24.45 -6.54
N LEU A 194 -11.33 -24.16 -5.43
CA LEU A 194 -10.68 -24.12 -4.11
C LEU A 194 -10.19 -25.51 -3.67
N ASP A 195 -10.99 -26.56 -3.89
CA ASP A 195 -10.65 -27.95 -3.52
C ASP A 195 -9.45 -28.49 -4.30
N GLN A 196 -9.24 -27.99 -5.53
CA GLN A 196 -8.09 -28.34 -6.38
C GLN A 196 -6.82 -27.55 -6.04
N GLY A 197 -6.82 -26.78 -4.97
CA GLY A 197 -5.69 -25.96 -4.55
C GLY A 197 -5.59 -24.62 -5.26
N GLY A 198 -6.70 -24.09 -5.77
CA GLY A 198 -6.77 -22.73 -6.32
C GLY A 198 -6.43 -21.67 -5.28
N PHE A 199 -6.06 -20.48 -5.75
CA PHE A 199 -5.63 -19.37 -4.90
C PHE A 199 -6.63 -19.12 -3.76
N ALA A 200 -6.14 -19.11 -2.52
CA ALA A 200 -6.94 -18.99 -1.30
C ALA A 200 -6.52 -17.81 -0.39
N GLY A 201 -5.75 -16.89 -0.92
CA GLY A 201 -5.29 -15.72 -0.18
C GLY A 201 -3.84 -15.73 0.26
#